data_4dd5ebe89e746f8091ea6875e11f5eab
#
_entry.id   4dd5ebe89e746f8091ea6875e11f5eab
#
_cell.length_a   1.000
_cell.length_b   1.000
_cell.length_c   1.000
_cell.angle_alpha   90.00
_cell.angle_beta   90.00
_cell.angle_gamma   90.00
#
_symmetry.space_group_name_H-M   'P 1'
#
loop_
_entity.id
_entity.type
_entity.pdbx_description
1 polymer ?
#
loop_
_entity_poly.entity_id
_entity_poly.type
_entity_poly.pdbx_seq_one_letter_code
_entity_poly.pdbx_strand_id
1 'polypeptide(L)'
;MPTSNTNNYSDAMVTPLILIPGLMCDHSVWSPLLPLLPHQQIQIADHGDSESLVDMAHRLLKNAPPRFDMAGHSMGGRVALEVYRLAPERVRRIALMNTGYLPLADGEAGLKERAGRMQLLAIAQSQGVRTMGTQWVQHMVAPARLKDVVLINAITDMFERKTATVFERQQHALLNRLDASDVLTRIHVPCLVMTGEHDAWADVAQHRAMADLLPAKTEVYVIANAGHMLTMEEPAAVAQVFLNWLN
;
A
#
# COMPACT_ATOMS: atom_id res chain seq x y z
N MET A 1 45.16 1.00 39.28
CA MET A 1 44.25 1.83 38.49
C MET A 1 43.59 0.92 37.46
N PRO A 2 42.29 0.62 37.58
CA PRO A 2 41.61 -0.16 36.53
C PRO A 2 41.11 0.80 35.46
N THR A 3 41.48 0.54 34.22
CA THR A 3 41.01 1.21 33.01
C THR A 3 39.57 0.82 32.75
N SER A 4 38.70 1.79 32.83
CA SER A 4 37.28 1.67 32.47
C SER A 4 37.15 1.44 30.94
N ASN A 5 36.79 0.21 30.59
CA ASN A 5 36.39 -0.16 29.25
C ASN A 5 34.94 0.31 29.05
N THR A 6 34.74 1.50 28.51
CA THR A 6 33.44 1.95 28.06
C THR A 6 33.10 1.17 26.75
N ASN A 7 32.33 0.11 26.89
CA ASN A 7 31.66 -0.54 25.78
C ASN A 7 30.71 0.46 25.13
N ASN A 8 31.17 1.17 24.10
CA ASN A 8 30.32 1.83 23.13
C ASN A 8 29.62 0.78 22.27
N TYR A 9 28.58 0.15 22.78
CA TYR A 9 27.54 -0.40 21.94
C TYR A 9 26.79 0.83 21.37
N SER A 10 27.14 1.25 20.16
CA SER A 10 26.27 2.08 19.37
C SER A 10 24.96 1.30 19.19
N ASP A 11 23.92 1.69 19.94
CA ASP A 11 22.55 1.32 19.65
C ASP A 11 22.30 1.75 18.20
N ALA A 12 22.45 0.83 17.28
CA ALA A 12 22.01 1.03 15.89
C ALA A 12 20.50 1.21 16.00
N MET A 13 20.05 2.46 16.05
CA MET A 13 18.64 2.81 16.17
C MET A 13 17.89 2.12 15.03
N VAL A 14 17.10 1.11 15.37
CA VAL A 14 16.24 0.40 14.43
C VAL A 14 15.35 1.43 13.75
N THR A 15 15.47 1.53 12.43
CA THR A 15 14.67 2.49 11.67
C THR A 15 13.21 2.05 11.69
N PRO A 16 12.29 2.93 12.09
CA PRO A 16 10.87 2.60 12.05
C PRO A 16 10.38 2.33 10.63
N LEU A 17 9.54 1.32 10.46
CA LEU A 17 8.85 0.97 9.23
C LEU A 17 7.38 1.36 9.33
N ILE A 18 6.91 2.19 8.40
CA ILE A 18 5.49 2.57 8.31
C ILE A 18 4.85 1.76 7.19
N LEU A 19 3.84 0.98 7.54
CA LEU A 19 3.01 0.21 6.59
C LEU A 19 1.71 0.99 6.32
N ILE A 20 1.45 1.28 5.06
CA ILE A 20 0.34 2.14 4.63
C ILE A 20 -0.69 1.28 3.91
N PRO A 21 -1.88 1.02 4.51
CA PRO A 21 -2.90 0.15 3.96
C PRO A 21 -3.62 0.76 2.76
N GLY A 22 -4.27 -0.11 1.98
CA GLY A 22 -5.08 0.29 0.83
C GLY A 22 -6.47 0.82 1.19
N LEU A 23 -7.28 1.04 0.15
CA LEU A 23 -8.69 1.42 0.23
C LEU A 23 -9.48 0.39 1.05
N MET A 24 -10.20 0.85 2.08
CA MET A 24 -10.96 0.02 3.03
C MET A 24 -10.12 -0.98 3.84
N CYS A 25 -8.81 -0.98 3.69
CA CYS A 25 -7.91 -1.83 4.46
C CYS A 25 -7.56 -1.19 5.82
N ASP A 26 -7.21 -2.05 6.77
CA ASP A 26 -6.64 -1.70 8.06
C ASP A 26 -5.37 -2.54 8.32
N HIS A 27 -4.98 -2.70 9.59
CA HIS A 27 -3.82 -3.52 9.98
C HIS A 27 -3.89 -4.96 9.46
N SER A 28 -5.09 -5.49 9.22
CA SER A 28 -5.29 -6.89 8.82
C SER A 28 -4.67 -7.21 7.45
N VAL A 29 -4.56 -6.22 6.55
CA VAL A 29 -3.87 -6.44 5.26
C VAL A 29 -2.39 -6.80 5.44
N TRP A 30 -1.79 -6.38 6.55
CA TRP A 30 -0.39 -6.61 6.88
C TRP A 30 -0.18 -7.77 7.87
N SER A 31 -1.24 -8.18 8.60
CA SER A 31 -1.15 -9.15 9.70
C SER A 31 -0.45 -10.47 9.35
N PRO A 32 -0.67 -11.09 8.17
CA PRO A 32 0.04 -12.31 7.82
C PRO A 32 1.55 -12.09 7.57
N LEU A 33 1.95 -10.87 7.21
CA LEU A 33 3.34 -10.50 6.93
C LEU A 33 4.11 -10.18 8.21
N LEU A 34 3.48 -9.56 9.22
CA LEU A 34 4.15 -9.06 10.42
C LEU A 34 5.01 -10.09 11.16
N PRO A 35 4.57 -11.35 11.38
CA PRO A 35 5.37 -12.36 12.06
C PRO A 35 6.63 -12.80 11.28
N LEU A 36 6.67 -12.51 9.98
CA LEU A 36 7.76 -12.89 9.06
C LEU A 36 8.80 -11.78 8.91
N LEU A 37 8.53 -10.58 9.42
CA LEU A 37 9.47 -9.46 9.39
C LEU A 37 10.36 -9.47 10.63
N PRO A 38 11.62 -9.03 10.53
CA PRO A 38 12.50 -8.90 11.70
C PRO A 38 11.91 -7.88 12.68
N HIS A 39 12.29 -7.97 13.94
CA HIS A 39 11.83 -7.09 15.02
C HIS A 39 12.18 -5.62 14.75
N GLN A 40 11.34 -4.96 13.97
CA GLN A 40 11.42 -3.54 13.67
C GLN A 40 10.33 -2.80 14.45
N GLN A 41 10.52 -1.51 14.65
CA GLN A 41 9.44 -0.65 15.11
C GLN A 41 8.47 -0.45 13.93
N ILE A 42 7.42 -1.29 13.88
CA ILE A 42 6.41 -1.23 12.81
C ILE A 42 5.25 -0.35 13.28
N GLN A 43 4.93 0.64 12.48
CA GLN A 43 3.74 1.48 12.63
C GLN A 43 2.82 1.25 11.43
N ILE A 44 1.53 1.06 11.67
CA ILE A 44 0.53 0.96 10.60
C ILE A 44 -0.22 2.28 10.52
N ALA A 45 -0.23 2.88 9.34
CA ALA A 45 -0.90 4.14 9.11
C ALA A 45 -2.42 3.99 9.17
N ASP A 46 -3.08 4.99 9.75
CA ASP A 46 -4.53 5.11 9.75
C ASP A 46 -4.94 6.34 8.94
N HIS A 47 -5.69 6.13 7.87
CA HIS A 47 -6.20 7.21 7.01
C HIS A 47 -7.32 8.02 7.66
N GLY A 48 -7.93 7.49 8.73
CA GLY A 48 -9.07 8.12 9.40
C GLY A 48 -10.22 8.34 8.42
N ASP A 49 -10.74 9.55 8.46
CA ASP A 49 -11.83 10.04 7.61
C ASP A 49 -11.36 10.99 6.50
N SER A 50 -10.08 10.97 6.15
CA SER A 50 -9.51 11.81 5.09
C SER A 50 -10.13 11.50 3.72
N GLU A 51 -10.38 12.54 2.93
CA GLU A 51 -10.98 12.46 1.60
C GLU A 51 -10.05 12.90 0.46
N SER A 52 -8.76 13.07 0.77
CA SER A 52 -7.70 13.27 -0.24
C SER A 52 -6.45 12.48 0.13
N LEU A 53 -5.68 12.05 -0.88
CA LEU A 53 -4.41 11.36 -0.65
C LEU A 53 -3.38 12.27 0.02
N VAL A 54 -3.45 13.57 -0.26
CA VAL A 54 -2.58 14.59 0.35
C VAL A 54 -2.88 14.74 1.84
N ASP A 55 -4.16 14.76 2.24
CA ASP A 55 -4.54 14.81 3.66
C ASP A 55 -4.12 13.55 4.41
N MET A 56 -4.26 12.37 3.76
CA MET A 56 -3.75 11.11 4.32
C MET A 56 -2.24 11.17 4.53
N ALA A 57 -1.49 11.73 3.60
CA ALA A 57 -0.05 11.92 3.72
C ALA A 57 0.31 12.90 4.85
N HIS A 58 -0.37 14.04 4.96
CA HIS A 58 -0.19 14.97 6.08
C HIS A 58 -0.48 14.32 7.44
N ARG A 59 -1.57 13.55 7.53
CA ARG A 59 -1.94 12.81 8.75
C ARG A 59 -0.86 11.80 9.14
N LEU A 60 -0.31 11.06 8.18
CA LEU A 60 0.81 10.14 8.39
C LEU A 60 2.03 10.91 8.90
N LEU A 61 2.45 11.95 8.21
CA LEU A 61 3.63 12.74 8.53
C LEU A 61 3.56 13.39 9.92
N LYS A 62 2.36 13.77 10.37
CA LYS A 62 2.15 14.32 11.72
C LYS A 62 2.49 13.32 12.83
N ASN A 63 2.27 12.04 12.59
CA ASN A 63 2.45 10.96 13.57
C ASN A 63 3.71 10.13 13.32
N ALA A 64 4.39 10.34 12.20
CA ALA A 64 5.59 9.60 11.82
C ALA A 64 6.83 10.09 12.58
N PRO A 65 7.80 9.20 12.85
CA PRO A 65 9.11 9.59 13.36
C PRO A 65 9.85 10.50 12.38
N PRO A 66 10.92 11.19 12.81
CA PRO A 66 11.68 12.12 11.95
C PRO A 66 12.19 11.50 10.66
N ARG A 67 12.63 10.22 10.70
CA ARG A 67 13.09 9.44 9.54
C ARG A 67 12.55 8.01 9.65
N PHE A 68 12.11 7.45 8.52
CA PHE A 68 11.46 6.14 8.47
C PHE A 68 11.61 5.48 7.11
N ASP A 69 11.43 4.16 7.11
CA ASP A 69 11.14 3.36 5.91
C ASP A 69 9.63 3.27 5.76
N MET A 70 9.11 3.18 4.55
CA MET A 70 7.67 3.02 4.33
C MET A 70 7.33 2.06 3.20
N ALA A 71 6.22 1.36 3.37
CA ALA A 71 5.67 0.48 2.35
C ALA A 71 4.17 0.75 2.18
N GLY A 72 3.76 1.04 0.96
CA GLY A 72 2.37 1.35 0.63
C GLY A 72 1.75 0.29 -0.27
N HIS A 73 0.59 -0.24 0.15
CA HIS A 73 -0.21 -1.19 -0.60
C HIS A 73 -1.40 -0.48 -1.26
N SER A 74 -1.58 -0.63 -2.56
CA SER A 74 -2.73 -0.10 -3.31
C SER A 74 -2.88 1.42 -3.14
N MET A 75 -4.01 1.92 -2.63
CA MET A 75 -4.18 3.33 -2.27
C MET A 75 -3.04 3.81 -1.36
N GLY A 76 -2.56 2.96 -0.43
CA GLY A 76 -1.44 3.29 0.44
C GLY A 76 -0.13 3.56 -0.31
N GLY A 77 0.10 2.94 -1.47
CA GLY A 77 1.23 3.26 -2.34
C GLY A 77 1.12 4.67 -2.93
N ARG A 78 -0.09 5.09 -3.30
CA ARG A 78 -0.34 6.48 -3.73
C ARG A 78 -0.13 7.47 -2.60
N VAL A 79 -0.57 7.13 -1.37
CA VAL A 79 -0.29 7.94 -0.18
C VAL A 79 1.22 8.02 0.09
N ALA A 80 1.96 6.91 -0.10
CA ALA A 80 3.42 6.92 0.03
C ALA A 80 4.09 7.88 -0.97
N LEU A 81 3.59 7.94 -2.21
CA LEU A 81 4.07 8.92 -3.21
C LEU A 81 3.78 10.37 -2.76
N GLU A 82 2.61 10.65 -2.17
CA GLU A 82 2.33 11.98 -1.63
C GLU A 82 3.18 12.30 -0.38
N VAL A 83 3.46 11.31 0.48
CA VAL A 83 4.42 11.48 1.58
C VAL A 83 5.81 11.84 1.05
N TYR A 84 6.28 11.16 0.00
CA TYR A 84 7.57 11.45 -0.61
C TYR A 84 7.58 12.83 -1.29
N ARG A 85 6.47 13.24 -1.92
CA ARG A 85 6.30 14.59 -2.49
C ARG A 85 6.46 15.68 -1.44
N LEU A 86 5.88 15.47 -0.24
CA LEU A 86 5.82 16.47 0.83
C LEU A 86 7.08 16.53 1.70
N ALA A 87 7.73 15.37 1.95
CA ALA A 87 8.83 15.26 2.90
C ALA A 87 9.87 14.20 2.47
N PRO A 88 10.50 14.32 1.29
CA PRO A 88 11.43 13.30 0.78
C PRO A 88 12.62 13.05 1.72
N GLU A 89 13.07 14.06 2.45
CA GLU A 89 14.19 13.99 3.40
C GLU A 89 13.92 13.10 4.62
N ARG A 90 12.65 12.82 4.91
CA ARG A 90 12.24 11.94 6.01
C ARG A 90 12.20 10.47 5.60
N VAL A 91 12.14 10.17 4.31
CA VAL A 91 12.01 8.82 3.78
C VAL A 91 13.38 8.22 3.49
N ARG A 92 13.69 7.08 4.08
CA ARG A 92 14.94 6.35 3.86
C ARG A 92 14.82 5.29 2.79
N ARG A 93 13.68 4.60 2.75
CA ARG A 93 13.33 3.56 1.78
C ARG A 93 11.83 3.64 1.48
N ILE A 94 11.43 3.30 0.27
CA ILE A 94 10.02 3.25 -0.13
C ILE A 94 9.71 1.94 -0.85
N ALA A 95 8.59 1.29 -0.50
CA ALA A 95 8.05 0.15 -1.23
C ALA A 95 6.67 0.51 -1.82
N LEU A 96 6.51 0.31 -3.11
CA LEU A 96 5.29 0.56 -3.88
C LEU A 96 4.72 -0.79 -4.33
N MET A 97 3.56 -1.17 -3.75
CA MET A 97 2.99 -2.50 -3.89
C MET A 97 1.57 -2.45 -4.42
N ASN A 98 1.28 -3.18 -5.52
CA ASN A 98 -0.06 -3.25 -6.13
C ASN A 98 -0.70 -1.86 -6.32
N THR A 99 0.07 -0.89 -6.79
CA THR A 99 -0.34 0.52 -6.84
C THR A 99 -0.08 1.15 -8.20
N GLY A 100 -0.75 2.24 -8.47
CA GLY A 100 -0.51 3.05 -9.64
C GLY A 100 0.01 4.44 -9.27
N TYR A 101 0.43 5.22 -10.25
CA TYR A 101 0.97 6.56 -10.09
C TYR A 101 0.28 7.61 -10.97
N LEU A 102 -0.45 7.18 -12.00
CA LEU A 102 -1.15 8.08 -12.93
C LEU A 102 -2.45 8.64 -12.32
N PRO A 103 -2.89 9.82 -12.76
CA PRO A 103 -4.18 10.38 -12.38
C PRO A 103 -5.34 9.54 -12.93
N LEU A 104 -6.57 9.94 -12.66
CA LEU A 104 -7.73 9.39 -13.34
C LEU A 104 -7.57 9.68 -14.84
N ALA A 105 -7.71 8.64 -15.66
CA ALA A 105 -7.59 8.79 -17.12
C ALA A 105 -8.69 9.72 -17.67
N ASP A 106 -8.36 10.45 -18.72
CA ASP A 106 -9.33 11.24 -19.46
C ASP A 106 -10.24 10.34 -20.35
N GLY A 107 -11.39 10.88 -20.74
CA GLY A 107 -12.30 10.25 -21.69
C GLY A 107 -13.00 8.99 -21.15
N GLU A 108 -13.24 8.02 -22.03
CA GLU A 108 -14.07 6.85 -21.74
C GLU A 108 -13.50 5.97 -20.61
N ALA A 109 -12.17 5.80 -20.55
CA ALA A 109 -11.53 4.98 -19.52
C ALA A 109 -11.76 5.54 -18.12
N GLY A 110 -11.61 6.85 -17.94
CA GLY A 110 -11.87 7.50 -16.65
C GLY A 110 -13.35 7.51 -16.28
N LEU A 111 -14.23 7.70 -17.23
CA LEU A 111 -15.67 7.59 -17.02
C LEU A 111 -16.08 6.19 -16.56
N LYS A 112 -15.51 5.15 -17.17
CA LYS A 112 -15.74 3.75 -16.80
C LYS A 112 -15.22 3.46 -15.38
N GLU A 113 -14.01 3.92 -15.04
CA GLU A 113 -13.49 3.77 -13.67
C GLU A 113 -14.40 4.46 -12.67
N ARG A 114 -14.78 5.72 -12.92
CA ARG A 114 -15.71 6.47 -12.06
C ARG A 114 -17.04 5.73 -11.87
N ALA A 115 -17.65 5.26 -12.95
CA ALA A 115 -18.92 4.54 -12.91
C ALA A 115 -18.84 3.26 -12.08
N GLY A 116 -17.79 2.45 -12.25
CA GLY A 116 -17.57 1.24 -11.45
C GLY A 116 -17.39 1.54 -9.96
N ARG A 117 -16.65 2.61 -9.62
CA ARG A 117 -16.48 3.05 -8.23
C ARG A 117 -17.79 3.52 -7.60
N MET A 118 -18.61 4.29 -8.34
CA MET A 118 -19.92 4.75 -7.86
C MET A 118 -20.92 3.59 -7.70
N GLN A 119 -20.87 2.57 -8.57
CA GLN A 119 -21.71 1.38 -8.43
C GLN A 119 -21.38 0.63 -7.13
N LEU A 120 -20.10 0.42 -6.81
CA LEU A 120 -19.70 -0.21 -5.55
C LEU A 120 -20.14 0.64 -4.34
N LEU A 121 -20.01 1.96 -4.42
CA LEU A 121 -20.47 2.86 -3.36
C LEU A 121 -21.98 2.75 -3.14
N ALA A 122 -22.77 2.72 -4.20
CA ALA A 122 -24.22 2.54 -4.11
C ALA A 122 -24.61 1.21 -3.42
N ILE A 123 -23.88 0.14 -3.68
CA ILE A 123 -24.06 -1.15 -3.00
C ILE A 123 -23.71 -1.00 -1.50
N ALA A 124 -22.58 -0.38 -1.17
CA ALA A 124 -22.17 -0.17 0.21
C ALA A 124 -23.20 0.65 1.01
N GLN A 125 -23.79 1.66 0.39
CA GLN A 125 -24.79 2.54 1.01
C GLN A 125 -26.16 1.86 1.15
N SER A 126 -26.59 1.07 0.17
CA SER A 126 -27.94 0.48 0.14
C SER A 126 -28.03 -0.92 0.74
N GLN A 127 -26.95 -1.72 0.64
CA GLN A 127 -26.93 -3.13 1.04
C GLN A 127 -25.88 -3.44 2.10
N GLY A 128 -25.07 -2.45 2.49
CA GLY A 128 -24.03 -2.58 3.49
C GLY A 128 -22.65 -2.92 2.90
N VAL A 129 -21.62 -2.57 3.68
CA VAL A 129 -20.20 -2.72 3.28
C VAL A 129 -19.82 -4.18 3.06
N ARG A 130 -20.38 -5.12 3.84
CA ARG A 130 -20.11 -6.57 3.67
C ARG A 130 -20.60 -7.07 2.32
N THR A 131 -21.80 -6.69 1.90
CA THR A 131 -22.36 -7.08 0.58
C THR A 131 -21.49 -6.54 -0.55
N MET A 132 -21.11 -5.25 -0.48
CA MET A 132 -20.17 -4.64 -1.41
C MET A 132 -18.83 -5.39 -1.42
N GLY A 133 -18.26 -5.67 -0.26
CA GLY A 133 -16.99 -6.37 -0.11
C GLY A 133 -16.99 -7.76 -0.73
N THR A 134 -18.08 -8.52 -0.56
CA THR A 134 -18.25 -9.88 -1.13
C THR A 134 -18.23 -9.85 -2.66
N GLN A 135 -18.81 -8.81 -3.29
CA GLN A 135 -18.76 -8.65 -4.73
C GLN A 135 -17.37 -8.17 -5.20
N TRP A 136 -16.79 -7.24 -4.46
CA TRP A 136 -15.55 -6.58 -4.84
C TRP A 136 -14.33 -7.50 -4.72
N VAL A 137 -14.28 -8.36 -3.70
CA VAL A 137 -13.16 -9.30 -3.45
C VAL A 137 -12.95 -10.30 -4.60
N GLN A 138 -13.99 -10.58 -5.40
CA GLN A 138 -13.90 -11.47 -6.55
C GLN A 138 -12.89 -10.99 -7.63
N HIS A 139 -12.56 -9.69 -7.61
CA HIS A 139 -11.61 -9.07 -8.52
C HIS A 139 -10.28 -8.72 -7.84
N MET A 140 -10.12 -9.06 -6.55
CA MET A 140 -8.94 -8.68 -5.77
C MET A 140 -7.92 -9.82 -5.62
N VAL A 141 -8.38 -11.04 -5.58
CA VAL A 141 -7.52 -12.19 -5.33
C VAL A 141 -7.22 -12.95 -6.63
N ALA A 142 -6.12 -13.71 -6.62
CA ALA A 142 -5.81 -14.60 -7.73
C ALA A 142 -6.95 -15.59 -7.99
N PRO A 143 -7.20 -16.01 -9.25
CA PRO A 143 -8.31 -16.91 -9.57
C PRO A 143 -8.32 -18.21 -8.76
N ALA A 144 -7.14 -18.76 -8.46
CA ALA A 144 -7.01 -19.97 -7.63
C ALA A 144 -7.45 -19.76 -6.18
N ARG A 145 -7.45 -18.50 -5.67
CA ARG A 145 -7.79 -18.15 -4.28
C ARG A 145 -9.28 -17.81 -4.08
N LEU A 146 -10.07 -17.74 -5.16
CA LEU A 146 -11.51 -17.42 -5.08
C LEU A 146 -12.33 -18.41 -4.24
N LYS A 147 -11.82 -19.65 -4.06
CA LYS A 147 -12.45 -20.68 -3.23
C LYS A 147 -11.87 -20.75 -1.82
N ASP A 148 -10.88 -19.93 -1.49
CA ASP A 148 -10.29 -19.85 -0.15
C ASP A 148 -11.21 -19.04 0.77
N VAL A 149 -12.16 -19.74 1.40
CA VAL A 149 -13.18 -19.12 2.25
C VAL A 149 -12.55 -18.36 3.43
N VAL A 150 -11.41 -18.82 3.95
CA VAL A 150 -10.71 -18.17 5.07
C VAL A 150 -10.16 -16.83 4.62
N LEU A 151 -9.47 -16.78 3.49
CA LEU A 151 -8.93 -15.56 2.90
C LEU A 151 -10.05 -14.56 2.54
N ILE A 152 -11.09 -15.04 1.84
CA ILE A 152 -12.21 -14.20 1.40
C ILE A 152 -12.92 -13.59 2.61
N ASN A 153 -13.18 -14.37 3.67
CA ASN A 153 -13.78 -13.84 4.88
C ASN A 153 -12.86 -12.85 5.59
N ALA A 154 -11.57 -13.12 5.70
CA ALA A 154 -10.63 -12.19 6.32
C ALA A 154 -10.61 -10.82 5.63
N ILE A 155 -10.68 -10.80 4.28
CA ILE A 155 -10.75 -9.56 3.50
C ILE A 155 -12.10 -8.86 3.71
N THR A 156 -13.22 -9.57 3.63
CA THR A 156 -14.56 -8.98 3.79
C THR A 156 -14.81 -8.49 5.20
N ASP A 157 -14.34 -9.20 6.23
CA ASP A 157 -14.40 -8.78 7.63
C ASP A 157 -13.57 -7.50 7.87
N MET A 158 -12.41 -7.38 7.19
CA MET A 158 -11.60 -6.17 7.24
C MET A 158 -12.38 -4.97 6.68
N PHE A 159 -13.08 -5.12 5.56
CA PHE A 159 -13.89 -4.07 4.97
C PHE A 159 -15.08 -3.69 5.85
N GLU A 160 -15.76 -4.68 6.45
CA GLU A 160 -16.93 -4.47 7.28
C GLU A 160 -16.66 -3.64 8.56
N ARG A 161 -15.39 -3.61 9.01
CA ARG A 161 -14.97 -2.71 10.11
C ARG A 161 -14.97 -1.22 9.73
N LYS A 162 -15.11 -0.90 8.43
CA LYS A 162 -15.22 0.47 7.92
C LYS A 162 -16.69 0.78 7.55
N THR A 163 -17.01 2.07 7.44
CA THR A 163 -18.34 2.52 7.05
C THR A 163 -18.43 2.85 5.56
N ALA A 164 -19.65 2.90 5.02
CA ALA A 164 -19.88 3.39 3.66
C ALA A 164 -19.40 4.84 3.48
N THR A 165 -19.47 5.66 4.51
CA THR A 165 -18.94 7.04 4.50
C THR A 165 -17.42 7.08 4.35
N VAL A 166 -16.69 6.20 5.04
CA VAL A 166 -15.23 6.07 4.86
C VAL A 166 -14.92 5.62 3.44
N PHE A 167 -15.69 4.66 2.92
CA PHE A 167 -15.53 4.20 1.55
C PHE A 167 -15.74 5.34 0.54
N GLU A 168 -16.80 6.13 0.69
CA GLU A 168 -17.09 7.30 -0.15
C GLU A 168 -15.94 8.30 -0.17
N ARG A 169 -15.42 8.69 1.00
CA ARG A 169 -14.30 9.63 1.12
C ARG A 169 -13.04 9.10 0.46
N GLN A 170 -12.71 7.84 0.68
CA GLN A 170 -11.54 7.21 0.07
C GLN A 170 -11.72 7.04 -1.45
N GLN A 171 -12.93 6.75 -1.95
CA GLN A 171 -13.24 6.77 -3.38
C GLN A 171 -13.07 8.18 -3.96
N HIS A 172 -13.51 9.22 -3.25
CA HIS A 172 -13.28 10.61 -3.65
C HIS A 172 -11.78 10.92 -3.76
N ALA A 173 -10.99 10.51 -2.77
CA ALA A 173 -9.53 10.67 -2.80
C ALA A 173 -8.90 10.03 -4.04
N LEU A 174 -9.31 8.81 -4.40
CA LEU A 174 -8.78 8.11 -5.57
C LEU A 174 -9.24 8.71 -6.90
N LEU A 175 -10.47 9.19 -6.99
CA LEU A 175 -10.99 9.83 -8.20
C LEU A 175 -10.35 11.20 -8.47
N ASN A 176 -9.79 11.85 -7.44
CA ASN A 176 -9.11 13.14 -7.54
C ASN A 176 -7.58 13.01 -7.33
N ARG A 177 -7.04 11.80 -7.50
CA ARG A 177 -5.61 11.53 -7.34
C ARG A 177 -4.76 12.33 -8.34
N LEU A 178 -3.67 12.88 -7.85
CA LEU A 178 -2.72 13.60 -8.67
C LEU A 178 -1.84 12.66 -9.51
N ASP A 179 -1.26 13.18 -10.56
CA ASP A 179 -0.14 12.54 -11.26
C ASP A 179 1.09 12.53 -10.34
N ALA A 180 1.71 11.38 -10.18
CA ALA A 180 2.92 11.20 -9.40
C ALA A 180 4.14 10.80 -10.25
N SER A 181 4.06 10.94 -11.58
CA SER A 181 5.19 10.65 -12.49
C SER A 181 6.43 11.48 -12.13
N ASP A 182 6.23 12.76 -11.79
CA ASP A 182 7.28 13.67 -11.34
C ASP A 182 7.91 13.27 -10.00
N VAL A 183 7.12 12.64 -9.12
CA VAL A 183 7.61 12.13 -7.83
C VAL A 183 8.52 10.93 -8.06
N LEU A 184 8.12 10.00 -8.91
CA LEU A 184 8.92 8.81 -9.23
C LEU A 184 10.30 9.19 -9.75
N THR A 185 10.41 10.19 -10.63
CA THR A 185 11.71 10.65 -11.17
C THR A 185 12.64 11.28 -10.12
N ARG A 186 12.14 11.55 -8.91
CA ARG A 186 12.89 12.15 -7.80
C ARG A 186 13.17 11.17 -6.65
N ILE A 187 12.76 9.89 -6.77
CA ILE A 187 13.03 8.88 -5.75
C ILE A 187 14.46 8.40 -5.88
N HIS A 188 15.36 8.98 -5.08
CA HIS A 188 16.79 8.59 -5.03
C HIS A 188 17.12 7.61 -3.88
N VAL A 189 16.14 7.27 -3.06
CA VAL A 189 16.29 6.28 -1.98
C VAL A 189 16.01 4.86 -2.50
N PRO A 190 16.47 3.79 -1.81
CA PRO A 190 16.12 2.42 -2.20
C PRO A 190 14.61 2.26 -2.36
N CYS A 191 14.19 1.89 -3.57
CA CYS A 191 12.79 1.73 -3.94
C CYS A 191 12.51 0.25 -4.28
N LEU A 192 11.51 -0.33 -3.63
CA LEU A 192 10.96 -1.63 -3.98
C LEU A 192 9.68 -1.44 -4.79
N VAL A 193 9.60 -2.08 -5.96
CA VAL A 193 8.37 -2.13 -6.77
C VAL A 193 7.90 -3.58 -6.83
N MET A 194 6.66 -3.85 -6.40
CA MET A 194 6.13 -5.20 -6.27
C MET A 194 4.66 -5.27 -6.68
N THR A 195 4.26 -6.34 -7.34
CA THR A 195 2.86 -6.62 -7.68
C THR A 195 2.57 -8.11 -7.69
N GLY A 196 1.29 -8.47 -7.54
CA GLY A 196 0.84 -9.85 -7.77
C GLY A 196 0.73 -10.15 -9.26
N GLU A 197 1.06 -11.39 -9.65
CA GLU A 197 0.96 -11.86 -11.04
C GLU A 197 -0.44 -11.66 -11.65
N HIS A 198 -1.47 -11.78 -10.81
CA HIS A 198 -2.88 -11.70 -11.19
C HIS A 198 -3.56 -10.40 -10.74
N ASP A 199 -2.80 -9.34 -10.41
CA ASP A 199 -3.42 -8.04 -10.10
C ASP A 199 -4.05 -7.44 -11.36
N ALA A 200 -5.38 -7.41 -11.39
CA ALA A 200 -6.15 -6.90 -12.54
C ALA A 200 -6.25 -5.37 -12.59
N TRP A 201 -5.87 -4.66 -11.51
CA TRP A 201 -6.02 -3.20 -11.41
C TRP A 201 -4.70 -2.45 -11.53
N ALA A 202 -3.67 -2.99 -10.91
CA ALA A 202 -2.32 -2.47 -10.96
C ALA A 202 -1.39 -3.58 -11.46
N ASP A 203 -1.47 -3.85 -12.75
CA ASP A 203 -0.83 -4.98 -13.38
C ASP A 203 0.70 -4.86 -13.47
N VAL A 204 1.33 -5.94 -13.91
CA VAL A 204 2.79 -6.02 -14.08
C VAL A 204 3.30 -4.97 -15.06
N ALA A 205 2.53 -4.65 -16.12
CA ALA A 205 2.95 -3.67 -17.12
C ALA A 205 2.99 -2.25 -16.51
N GLN A 206 1.99 -1.88 -15.71
CA GLN A 206 1.97 -0.60 -14.99
C GLN A 206 3.15 -0.49 -14.00
N HIS A 207 3.49 -1.57 -13.29
CA HIS A 207 4.62 -1.56 -12.36
C HIS A 207 5.97 -1.48 -13.09
N ARG A 208 6.10 -2.08 -14.27
CA ARG A 208 7.29 -1.90 -15.13
C ARG A 208 7.42 -0.46 -15.60
N ALA A 209 6.32 0.13 -16.10
CA ALA A 209 6.30 1.54 -16.47
C ALA A 209 6.63 2.48 -15.29
N MET A 210 6.17 2.14 -14.07
CA MET A 210 6.55 2.85 -12.84
C MET A 210 8.05 2.73 -12.56
N ALA A 211 8.61 1.53 -12.65
CA ALA A 211 10.03 1.27 -12.41
C ALA A 211 10.93 1.97 -13.43
N ASP A 212 10.49 2.10 -14.68
CA ASP A 212 11.21 2.80 -15.75
C ASP A 212 11.33 4.32 -15.50
N LEU A 213 10.45 4.90 -14.67
CA LEU A 213 10.53 6.31 -14.27
C LEU A 213 11.50 6.56 -13.11
N LEU A 214 11.92 5.53 -12.39
CA LEU A 214 12.81 5.68 -11.24
C LEU A 214 14.24 6.01 -11.70
N PRO A 215 14.96 6.92 -11.01
CA PRO A 215 16.33 7.29 -11.37
C PRO A 215 17.32 6.12 -11.36
N ALA A 216 17.14 5.20 -10.43
CA ALA A 216 17.93 3.97 -10.36
C ALA A 216 17.20 2.84 -11.07
N LYS A 217 17.94 2.00 -11.82
CA LYS A 217 17.38 0.77 -12.41
C LYS A 217 16.77 -0.10 -11.29
N THR A 218 15.46 -0.26 -11.32
CA THR A 218 14.69 -0.97 -10.30
C THR A 218 14.04 -2.20 -10.91
N GLU A 219 14.24 -3.35 -10.27
CA GLU A 219 13.56 -4.58 -10.64
C GLU A 219 12.11 -4.57 -10.11
N VAL A 220 11.20 -5.11 -10.91
CA VAL A 220 9.81 -5.33 -10.50
C VAL A 220 9.67 -6.76 -10.00
N TYR A 221 9.35 -6.90 -8.71
CA TYR A 221 9.08 -8.20 -8.11
C TYR A 221 7.63 -8.60 -8.36
N VAL A 222 7.46 -9.66 -9.14
CA VAL A 222 6.13 -10.23 -9.45
C VAL A 222 5.92 -11.44 -8.55
N ILE A 223 4.93 -11.36 -7.67
CA ILE A 223 4.59 -12.45 -6.75
C ILE A 223 3.66 -13.41 -7.46
N ALA A 224 4.16 -14.62 -7.72
CA ALA A 224 3.39 -15.68 -8.36
C ALA A 224 2.17 -16.08 -7.51
N ASN A 225 1.08 -16.48 -8.19
CA ASN A 225 -0.19 -16.90 -7.57
C ASN A 225 -0.87 -15.85 -6.67
N ALA A 226 -0.45 -14.59 -6.71
CA ALA A 226 -1.06 -13.50 -5.97
C ALA A 226 -1.80 -12.53 -6.89
N GLY A 227 -2.94 -12.01 -6.42
CA GLY A 227 -3.67 -10.91 -7.01
C GLY A 227 -3.34 -9.58 -6.34
N HIS A 228 -4.36 -8.75 -6.16
CA HIS A 228 -4.24 -7.43 -5.54
C HIS A 228 -3.95 -7.48 -4.04
N MET A 229 -4.32 -8.57 -3.35
CA MET A 229 -4.15 -8.75 -1.90
C MET A 229 -2.89 -9.56 -1.56
N LEU A 230 -1.79 -9.35 -2.29
CA LEU A 230 -0.57 -10.17 -2.23
C LEU A 230 -0.03 -10.40 -0.81
N THR A 231 -0.14 -9.44 0.10
CA THR A 231 0.30 -9.56 1.50
C THR A 231 -0.51 -10.57 2.30
N MET A 232 -1.75 -10.81 1.88
CA MET A 232 -2.64 -11.81 2.48
C MET A 232 -2.63 -13.14 1.70
N GLU A 233 -2.38 -13.08 0.40
CA GLU A 233 -2.37 -14.25 -0.49
C GLU A 233 -1.08 -15.05 -0.40
N GLU A 234 0.07 -14.36 -0.44
CA GLU A 234 1.41 -14.98 -0.48
C GLU A 234 2.38 -14.29 0.49
N PRO A 235 2.08 -14.23 1.80
CA PRO A 235 2.86 -13.45 2.77
C PRO A 235 4.32 -13.92 2.88
N ALA A 236 4.61 -15.21 2.68
CA ALA A 236 5.98 -15.74 2.76
C ALA A 236 6.84 -15.23 1.59
N ALA A 237 6.31 -15.23 0.37
CA ALA A 237 7.01 -14.71 -0.81
C ALA A 237 7.22 -13.19 -0.68
N VAL A 238 6.23 -12.46 -0.21
CA VAL A 238 6.35 -11.02 0.07
C VAL A 238 7.40 -10.76 1.13
N ALA A 239 7.42 -11.51 2.23
CA ALA A 239 8.41 -11.36 3.30
C ALA A 239 9.85 -11.53 2.79
N GLN A 240 10.10 -12.52 1.94
CA GLN A 240 11.44 -12.77 1.39
C GLN A 240 11.96 -11.55 0.61
N VAL A 241 11.10 -10.92 -0.21
CA VAL A 241 11.47 -9.72 -0.96
C VAL A 241 11.65 -8.52 -0.03
N PHE A 242 10.78 -8.37 0.97
CA PHE A 242 10.90 -7.30 1.98
C PHE A 242 12.20 -7.39 2.76
N LEU A 243 12.61 -8.58 3.20
CA LEU A 243 13.85 -8.78 3.94
C LEU A 243 15.08 -8.32 3.14
N ASN A 244 15.10 -8.60 1.84
CA ASN A 244 16.19 -8.17 0.96
C ASN A 244 16.21 -6.64 0.80
N TRP A 245 15.02 -6.00 0.73
CA TRP A 245 14.90 -4.55 0.60
C TRP A 245 15.21 -3.80 1.90
N LEU A 246 14.94 -4.39 3.07
CA LEU A 246 15.20 -3.77 4.37
C LEU A 246 16.67 -3.84 4.79
N ASN A 247 17.45 -4.78 4.25
CA ASN A 247 18.90 -4.89 4.46
C ASN A 247 19.67 -3.91 3.55
#